data_9035a438300a00fa37184463b1a044d7
#
_entry.id   9035a438300a00fa37184463b1a044d7
#
_cell.length_a   1.000
_cell.length_b   1.000
_cell.length_c   1.000
_cell.angle_alpha   90.00
_cell.angle_beta   90.00
_cell.angle_gamma   90.00
#
_symmetry.space_group_name_H-M   'P 1'
#
loop_
_entity.id
_entity.type
_entity.pdbx_description
1 polymer ?
#
loop_
_entity_poly.entity_id
_entity_poly.type
_entity_poly.pdbx_seq_one_letter_code
_entity_poly.pdbx_strand_id
1 'polypeptide(L)'
;QDTSSAASDVYKRQEKFIMPVEGIISGVYGSQRILNGKPRWPHYGIDIAAKKGTEIKSSGTGVVTMAENDLYYTGGTIIMDHGHGISTIYSHLENVMVEVGDLIKKGDIIGTVGSTGRSTGPHLDFRINWFQTRLDPMTVLQ
;
A
#
# COMPACT_ATOMS: atom_id res chain seq x y z
N GLN A 1 13.91 -16.30 20.11
CA GLN A 1 13.24 -15.00 20.10
C GLN A 1 12.01 -15.06 19.23
N ASP A 2 10.91 -14.52 19.74
CA ASP A 2 9.65 -14.47 19.01
C ASP A 2 9.74 -13.47 17.85
N THR A 3 9.43 -13.92 16.63
CA THR A 3 9.49 -13.09 15.45
C THR A 3 8.46 -11.94 15.48
N SER A 4 7.29 -12.14 16.08
CA SER A 4 6.30 -11.08 16.27
C SER A 4 6.82 -9.98 17.18
N SER A 5 7.51 -10.36 18.26
CA SER A 5 8.11 -9.42 19.18
C SER A 5 9.24 -8.64 18.49
N ALA A 6 10.07 -9.33 17.70
CA ALA A 6 11.15 -8.70 16.95
C ALA A 6 10.60 -7.68 15.95
N ALA A 7 9.55 -8.03 15.21
CA ALA A 7 8.92 -7.10 14.26
C ALA A 7 8.33 -5.88 14.97
N SER A 8 7.68 -6.08 16.12
CA SER A 8 7.13 -4.99 16.91
C SER A 8 8.21 -4.05 17.42
N ASP A 9 9.35 -4.60 17.88
CA ASP A 9 10.47 -3.80 18.36
C ASP A 9 11.11 -3.00 17.25
N VAL A 10 11.30 -3.59 16.08
CA VAL A 10 11.82 -2.88 14.90
C VAL A 10 10.89 -1.72 14.54
N TYR A 11 9.61 -1.98 14.48
CA TYR A 11 8.62 -0.97 14.16
C TYR A 11 8.64 0.19 15.16
N LYS A 12 8.78 -0.10 16.45
CA LYS A 12 8.83 0.93 17.49
C LYS A 12 10.06 1.82 17.40
N ARG A 13 11.19 1.29 16.93
CA ARG A 13 12.45 2.04 16.81
C ARG A 13 12.51 2.89 15.56
N GLN A 14 11.74 2.54 14.54
CA GLN A 14 11.69 3.29 13.29
C GLN A 14 10.59 4.34 13.37
N GLU A 15 10.59 5.24 12.41
CA GLU A 15 9.46 6.18 12.29
C GLU A 15 8.19 5.39 12.00
N LYS A 16 7.10 5.80 12.62
CA LYS A 16 5.80 5.14 12.41
C LYS A 16 5.29 5.43 11.02
N PHE A 17 4.59 4.45 10.44
CA PHE A 17 3.95 4.63 9.15
C PHE A 17 2.74 5.55 9.27
N ILE A 18 2.52 6.35 8.22
CA ILE A 18 1.37 7.23 8.12
C ILE A 18 0.42 6.74 7.04
N MET A 19 -0.83 7.22 7.09
CA MET A 19 -1.79 6.98 6.01
C MET A 19 -1.24 7.55 4.71
N PRO A 20 -1.23 6.76 3.62
CA PRO A 20 -0.62 7.20 2.37
C PRO A 20 -1.45 8.21 1.61
N VAL A 21 -2.73 8.34 1.90
CA VAL A 21 -3.64 9.26 1.21
C VAL A 21 -4.77 9.66 2.12
N GLU A 22 -5.29 10.87 1.93
CA GLU A 22 -6.53 11.29 2.58
C GLU A 22 -7.72 10.72 1.83
N GLY A 23 -8.60 10.05 2.56
CA GLY A 23 -9.77 9.45 1.96
C GLY A 23 -10.54 8.61 2.95
N ILE A 24 -11.55 7.92 2.45
CA ILE A 24 -12.42 7.08 3.26
C ILE A 24 -12.04 5.63 3.04
N ILE A 25 -11.83 4.88 4.11
CA ILE A 25 -11.56 3.46 4.01
C ILE A 25 -12.83 2.76 3.55
N SER A 26 -12.79 2.21 2.34
CA SER A 26 -13.93 1.57 1.69
C SER A 26 -13.84 0.05 1.68
N GLY A 27 -12.67 -0.51 1.95
CA GLY A 27 -12.45 -1.94 2.08
C GLY A 27 -11.38 -2.22 3.10
N VAL A 28 -11.57 -3.26 3.93
CA VAL A 28 -10.66 -3.58 5.02
C VAL A 28 -9.94 -4.90 4.76
N TYR A 29 -8.80 -5.07 5.44
CA TYR A 29 -7.98 -6.26 5.34
C TYR A 29 -8.79 -7.51 5.72
N GLY A 30 -8.63 -8.56 4.89
CA GLY A 30 -9.27 -9.85 5.15
C GLY A 30 -10.74 -9.93 4.77
N SER A 31 -11.38 -8.83 4.35
CA SER A 31 -12.77 -8.88 3.92
C SER A 31 -12.91 -9.71 2.65
N GLN A 32 -13.89 -10.61 2.65
CA GLN A 32 -14.19 -11.42 1.48
C GLN A 32 -15.15 -10.69 0.56
N ARG A 33 -14.78 -10.59 -0.71
CA ARG A 33 -15.62 -9.94 -1.71
C ARG A 33 -16.60 -10.95 -2.31
N ILE A 34 -17.79 -10.46 -2.62
CA ILE A 34 -18.81 -11.24 -3.32
C ILE A 34 -19.11 -10.52 -4.64
N LEU A 35 -19.02 -11.26 -5.74
CA LEU A 35 -19.36 -10.74 -7.06
C LEU A 35 -20.32 -11.72 -7.74
N ASN A 36 -21.48 -11.21 -8.17
CA ASN A 36 -22.55 -12.03 -8.76
C ASN A 36 -22.96 -13.20 -7.86
N GLY A 37 -23.00 -12.96 -6.55
CA GLY A 37 -23.37 -13.97 -5.56
C GLY A 37 -22.30 -15.02 -5.26
N LYS A 38 -21.12 -14.89 -5.86
CA LYS A 38 -20.03 -15.85 -5.66
C LYS A 38 -18.92 -15.24 -4.83
N PRO A 39 -18.38 -15.93 -3.81
CA PRO A 39 -17.25 -15.43 -3.04
C PRO A 39 -16.01 -15.22 -3.94
N ARG A 40 -15.26 -14.18 -3.64
CA ARG A 40 -13.95 -13.88 -4.25
C ARG A 40 -12.86 -14.02 -3.21
N TRP A 41 -11.60 -13.90 -3.67
CA TRP A 41 -10.47 -13.94 -2.77
C TRP A 41 -10.58 -12.84 -1.71
N PRO A 42 -10.18 -13.10 -0.45
CA PRO A 42 -10.13 -12.07 0.57
C PRO A 42 -9.24 -10.90 0.13
N HIS A 43 -9.59 -9.69 0.56
CA HIS A 43 -8.80 -8.50 0.31
C HIS A 43 -7.65 -8.42 1.32
N TYR A 44 -6.41 -8.48 0.85
CA TYR A 44 -5.20 -8.49 1.69
C TYR A 44 -4.56 -7.11 1.81
N GLY A 45 -5.36 -6.08 1.93
CA GLY A 45 -4.94 -4.71 2.10
C GLY A 45 -6.12 -3.88 2.55
N ILE A 46 -5.99 -2.58 2.45
CA ILE A 46 -7.11 -1.66 2.64
C ILE A 46 -7.33 -0.89 1.35
N ASP A 47 -8.59 -0.57 1.07
CA ASP A 47 -8.96 0.35 0.00
C ASP A 47 -9.30 1.70 0.60
N ILE A 48 -8.69 2.74 0.07
CA ILE A 48 -8.93 4.11 0.51
C ILE A 48 -9.53 4.87 -0.67
N ALA A 49 -10.83 5.16 -0.59
CA ALA A 49 -11.52 5.91 -1.63
C ALA A 49 -11.06 7.37 -1.59
N ALA A 50 -10.66 7.89 -2.74
CA ALA A 50 -10.21 9.26 -2.89
C ALA A 50 -10.42 9.69 -4.34
N LYS A 51 -10.50 10.99 -4.58
CA LYS A 51 -10.65 11.49 -5.94
C LYS A 51 -9.44 11.14 -6.80
N LYS A 52 -9.70 10.86 -8.08
CA LYS A 52 -8.63 10.69 -9.06
C LYS A 52 -7.72 11.92 -9.04
N GLY A 53 -6.43 11.69 -8.99
CA GLY A 53 -5.43 12.77 -8.94
C GLY A 53 -5.01 13.18 -7.54
N THR A 54 -5.65 12.67 -6.48
CA THR A 54 -5.24 12.96 -5.12
C THR A 54 -3.81 12.43 -4.90
N GLU A 55 -2.97 13.25 -4.27
CA GLU A 55 -1.57 12.89 -4.05
C GLU A 55 -1.44 11.75 -3.06
N ILE A 56 -0.59 10.79 -3.40
CA ILE A 56 -0.25 9.65 -2.55
C ILE A 56 1.13 9.91 -1.96
N LYS A 57 1.23 9.79 -0.64
CA LYS A 57 2.48 9.97 0.09
C LYS A 57 3.03 8.63 0.51
N SER A 58 4.34 8.52 0.55
CA SER A 58 4.98 7.33 1.10
C SER A 58 4.63 7.20 2.58
N SER A 59 4.17 6.03 2.98
CA SER A 59 3.84 5.76 4.38
C SER A 59 5.05 5.74 5.29
N GLY A 60 6.22 5.47 4.76
CA GLY A 60 7.46 5.43 5.52
C GLY A 60 8.67 5.68 4.66
N THR A 61 9.79 5.93 5.28
CA THR A 61 11.06 6.07 4.59
C THR A 61 11.51 4.72 4.04
N GLY A 62 11.99 4.69 2.81
CA GLY A 62 12.44 3.45 2.20
C GLY A 62 12.96 3.64 0.78
N VAL A 63 13.14 2.52 0.11
CA VAL A 63 13.66 2.45 -1.26
C VAL A 63 12.59 1.88 -2.17
N VAL A 64 12.42 2.47 -3.33
CA VAL A 64 11.50 1.95 -4.34
C VAL A 64 12.10 0.69 -4.97
N THR A 65 11.39 -0.42 -4.88
CA THR A 65 11.82 -1.70 -5.47
C THR A 65 11.00 -2.07 -6.70
N MET A 66 9.84 -1.48 -6.90
CA MET A 66 9.05 -1.61 -8.12
C MET A 66 8.33 -0.30 -8.39
N ALA A 67 8.30 0.11 -9.65
CA ALA A 67 7.55 1.28 -10.12
C ALA A 67 7.12 1.02 -11.56
N GLU A 68 5.86 0.65 -11.75
CA GLU A 68 5.29 0.29 -13.04
C GLU A 68 4.00 1.07 -13.27
N ASN A 69 3.77 1.51 -14.50
CA ASN A 69 2.62 2.35 -14.82
C ASN A 69 1.36 1.57 -15.19
N ASP A 70 1.49 0.34 -15.65
CA ASP A 70 0.36 -0.31 -16.31
C ASP A 70 0.39 -1.84 -16.17
N LEU A 71 0.40 -2.31 -14.93
CA LEU A 71 0.24 -3.75 -14.69
C LEU A 71 -1.23 -4.14 -14.90
N TYR A 72 -1.44 -5.36 -15.40
CA TYR A 72 -2.78 -5.80 -15.82
C TYR A 72 -3.82 -5.72 -14.69
N TYR A 73 -3.49 -6.25 -13.51
CA TYR A 73 -4.44 -6.28 -12.39
C TYR A 73 -4.34 -5.06 -11.49
N THR A 74 -3.16 -4.57 -11.24
CA THR A 74 -2.93 -3.52 -10.24
C THR A 74 -2.72 -2.14 -10.86
N GLY A 75 -2.60 -2.06 -12.18
CA GLY A 75 -2.41 -0.77 -12.85
C GLY A 75 -1.09 -0.12 -12.45
N GLY A 76 -1.12 1.17 -12.19
CA GLY A 76 0.04 1.87 -11.67
C GLY A 76 0.39 1.34 -10.28
N THR A 77 1.61 0.87 -10.12
CA THR A 77 2.01 0.12 -8.91
C THR A 77 3.37 0.56 -8.43
N ILE A 78 3.47 0.79 -7.13
CA ILE A 78 4.74 1.10 -6.45
C ILE A 78 4.91 0.12 -5.29
N ILE A 79 6.11 -0.45 -5.18
CA ILE A 79 6.50 -1.24 -4.01
C ILE A 79 7.72 -0.58 -3.39
N MET A 80 7.67 -0.40 -2.08
CA MET A 80 8.78 0.17 -1.31
C MET A 80 9.27 -0.80 -0.26
N ASP A 81 10.57 -0.87 -0.10
CA ASP A 81 11.24 -1.63 0.96
C ASP A 81 11.66 -0.64 2.05
N HIS A 82 11.16 -0.86 3.25
CA HIS A 82 11.44 0.00 4.41
C HIS A 82 12.52 -0.59 5.33
N GLY A 83 13.16 -1.67 4.90
CA GLY A 83 14.12 -2.39 5.71
C GLY A 83 13.46 -3.39 6.66
N HIS A 84 14.28 -4.25 7.25
CA HIS A 84 13.83 -5.27 8.23
C HIS A 84 12.70 -6.17 7.71
N GLY A 85 12.64 -6.36 6.39
CA GLY A 85 11.64 -7.22 5.75
C GLY A 85 10.27 -6.59 5.60
N ILE A 86 10.11 -5.28 5.87
CA ILE A 86 8.82 -4.58 5.75
C ILE A 86 8.75 -3.89 4.40
N SER A 87 7.66 -4.14 3.66
CA SER A 87 7.40 -3.47 2.39
C SER A 87 5.97 -2.95 2.35
N THR A 88 5.77 -1.87 1.57
CA THR A 88 4.45 -1.31 1.30
C THR A 88 4.18 -1.35 -0.19
N ILE A 89 2.91 -1.58 -0.55
CA ILE A 89 2.48 -1.72 -1.94
C ILE A 89 1.32 -0.77 -2.18
N TYR A 90 1.43 0.01 -3.23
CA TYR A 90 0.44 1.02 -3.64
C TYR A 90 -0.03 0.68 -5.05
N SER A 91 -1.33 0.49 -5.24
CA SER A 91 -1.88 0.03 -6.52
C SER A 91 -3.01 0.92 -7.03
N HIS A 92 -3.29 0.80 -8.32
CA HIS A 92 -4.31 1.53 -9.06
C HIS A 92 -3.99 3.03 -9.22
N LEU A 93 -2.69 3.37 -9.23
CA LEU A 93 -2.26 4.75 -9.39
C LEU A 93 -2.51 5.25 -10.81
N GLU A 94 -2.89 6.52 -10.91
CA GLU A 94 -2.97 7.22 -12.20
C GLU A 94 -1.56 7.57 -12.70
N ASN A 95 -0.75 8.14 -11.81
CA ASN A 95 0.63 8.50 -12.13
C ASN A 95 1.57 7.87 -11.11
N VAL A 96 2.65 7.29 -11.59
CA VAL A 96 3.77 6.80 -10.80
C VAL A 96 4.90 7.81 -10.96
N MET A 97 5.28 8.45 -9.86
CA MET A 97 6.17 9.61 -9.87
C MET A 97 7.57 9.29 -9.32
N VAL A 98 7.88 8.01 -9.15
CA VAL A 98 9.17 7.55 -8.63
C VAL A 98 9.72 6.44 -9.51
N GLU A 99 11.00 6.14 -9.35
CA GLU A 99 11.70 5.08 -10.09
C GLU A 99 12.35 4.10 -9.13
N VAL A 100 12.56 2.89 -9.60
CA VAL A 100 13.28 1.86 -8.84
C VAL A 100 14.65 2.40 -8.42
N GLY A 101 14.98 2.23 -7.15
CA GLY A 101 16.22 2.71 -6.57
C GLY A 101 16.13 4.05 -5.87
N ASP A 102 15.02 4.78 -6.05
CA ASP A 102 14.85 6.07 -5.38
C ASP A 102 14.76 5.88 -3.87
N LEU A 103 15.45 6.76 -3.15
CA LEU A 103 15.34 6.88 -1.69
C LEU A 103 14.24 7.89 -1.37
N ILE A 104 13.21 7.43 -0.70
CA ILE A 104 12.01 8.22 -0.43
C ILE A 104 11.86 8.39 1.07
N LYS A 105 11.55 9.60 1.50
CA LYS A 105 11.27 9.88 2.90
C LYS A 105 9.78 9.77 3.18
N LYS A 106 9.44 9.39 4.40
CA LYS A 106 8.04 9.37 4.86
C LYS A 106 7.36 10.71 4.54
N GLY A 107 6.22 10.66 3.89
CA GLY A 107 5.46 11.85 3.51
C GLY A 107 5.79 12.42 2.15
N ASP A 108 6.83 11.94 1.47
CA ASP A 108 7.12 12.38 0.09
C ASP A 108 6.04 11.87 -0.85
N ILE A 109 5.67 12.71 -1.82
CA ILE A 109 4.68 12.35 -2.82
C ILE A 109 5.30 11.36 -3.81
N ILE A 110 4.62 10.23 -4.00
CA ILE A 110 5.11 9.15 -4.87
C ILE A 110 4.22 8.90 -6.09
N GLY A 111 3.00 9.42 -6.08
CA GLY A 111 2.09 9.24 -7.19
C GLY A 111 0.73 9.88 -6.91
N THR A 112 -0.25 9.54 -7.74
CA THR A 112 -1.62 10.04 -7.60
C THR A 112 -2.63 8.92 -7.72
N VAL A 113 -3.77 9.10 -7.05
CA VAL A 113 -4.87 8.13 -7.06
C VAL A 113 -5.48 8.03 -8.45
N GLY A 114 -5.76 6.81 -8.87
CA GLY A 114 -6.47 6.53 -10.10
C GLY A 114 -7.43 5.37 -9.91
N SER A 115 -7.83 4.79 -11.02
CA SER A 115 -8.60 3.54 -11.05
C SER A 115 -8.05 2.61 -12.11
N THR A 116 -6.74 2.65 -12.31
CA THR A 116 -6.04 1.84 -13.32
C THR A 116 -6.02 0.37 -12.91
N GLY A 117 -5.79 -0.50 -13.88
CA GLY A 117 -5.86 -1.93 -13.66
C GLY A 117 -7.29 -2.41 -13.45
N ARG A 118 -7.45 -3.43 -12.63
CA ARG A 118 -8.75 -3.99 -12.30
C ARG A 118 -9.38 -3.26 -11.12
N SER A 119 -9.89 -2.07 -11.39
CA SER A 119 -10.50 -1.21 -10.37
C SER A 119 -11.88 -0.77 -10.80
N THR A 120 -12.82 -0.70 -9.84
CA THR A 120 -14.20 -0.28 -10.09
C THR A 120 -14.44 1.20 -9.88
N GLY A 121 -13.44 1.93 -9.39
CA GLY A 121 -13.54 3.36 -9.16
C GLY A 121 -12.26 3.90 -8.53
N PRO A 122 -12.13 5.22 -8.42
CA PRO A 122 -10.90 5.83 -7.89
C PRO A 122 -10.68 5.45 -6.42
N HIS A 123 -9.58 4.77 -6.16
CA HIS A 123 -9.16 4.42 -4.81
C HIS A 123 -7.70 4.00 -4.83
N LEU A 124 -7.08 4.00 -3.65
CA LEU A 124 -5.77 3.41 -3.44
C LEU A 124 -5.95 2.05 -2.78
N ASP A 125 -5.38 1.02 -3.37
CA ASP A 125 -5.20 -0.29 -2.71
C ASP A 125 -3.83 -0.25 -2.04
N PHE A 126 -3.81 -0.31 -0.71
CA PHE A 126 -2.60 -0.19 0.09
C PHE A 126 -2.38 -1.44 0.90
N ARG A 127 -1.15 -2.00 0.81
CA ARG A 127 -0.78 -3.24 1.49
C ARG A 127 0.54 -3.09 2.22
N ILE A 128 0.67 -3.79 3.33
CA ILE A 128 1.91 -3.90 4.09
C ILE A 128 2.26 -5.37 4.24
N ASN A 129 3.50 -5.72 3.89
CA ASN A 129 4.02 -7.07 4.06
C ASN A 129 5.22 -7.04 5.00
N TRP A 130 5.33 -8.06 5.85
CA TRP A 130 6.51 -8.29 6.68
C TRP A 130 7.15 -9.60 6.24
N PHE A 131 8.35 -9.50 5.66
CA PHE A 131 8.93 -10.57 4.87
C PHE A 131 7.93 -11.00 3.79
N GLN A 132 7.37 -12.16 3.82
CA GLN A 132 6.34 -12.56 2.89
C GLN A 132 4.97 -12.71 3.55
N THR A 133 4.85 -12.27 4.79
CA THR A 133 3.60 -12.28 5.55
C THR A 133 2.85 -10.98 5.33
N ARG A 134 1.58 -11.08 4.95
CA ARG A 134 0.73 -9.90 4.79
C ARG A 134 0.26 -9.43 6.16
N LEU A 135 0.35 -8.13 6.39
CA LEU A 135 -0.11 -7.50 7.63
C LEU A 135 -1.37 -6.70 7.38
N ASP A 136 -2.22 -6.62 8.40
CA ASP A 136 -3.34 -5.68 8.36
C ASP A 136 -2.79 -4.26 8.54
N PRO A 137 -2.88 -3.39 7.51
CA PRO A 137 -2.32 -2.06 7.62
C PRO A 137 -2.88 -1.24 8.77
N MET A 138 -4.13 -1.51 9.17
CA MET A 138 -4.76 -0.77 10.26
C MET A 138 -4.10 -1.03 11.61
N THR A 139 -3.32 -2.10 11.74
CA THR A 139 -2.60 -2.38 12.98
C THR A 139 -1.25 -1.67 13.08
N VAL A 140 -0.71 -1.19 11.97
CA VAL A 140 0.62 -0.55 11.93
C VAL A 140 0.60 0.92 11.51
N LEU A 141 -0.50 1.40 10.97
CA LEU A 141 -0.68 2.82 10.67
C LEU A 141 -1.04 3.59 11.93
N GLN A 142 -0.62 4.84 11.98
CA GLN A 142 -1.00 5.72 13.07
C GLN A 142 -2.07 6.71 12.63
#